data_81506d07e095010fa905909c4ca81e21
#
_entry.id   81506d07e095010fa905909c4ca81e21
#
_cell.length_a   1.000
_cell.length_b   1.000
_cell.length_c   1.000
_cell.angle_alpha   90.00
_cell.angle_beta   90.00
_cell.angle_gamma   90.00
#
_symmetry.space_group_name_H-M   'P 1'
#
loop_
_entity.id
_entity.type
_entity.pdbx_description
1 polymer ?
#
loop_
_entity_poly.entity_id
_entity_poly.type
_entity_poly.pdbx_seq_one_letter_code
_entity_poly.pdbx_strand_id
1 'polypeptide(L)'
;VDARDKPGHDDISYVMQLIQTEAFGNPPMALVLTEEQSMLRDSARGLISDKAPVSHLRHLRDSKDATGFSRDLWKIFAEMGFTGLLVGEEFGGSGLGCVEAGIVMEEIGRTLMPSPFLSTAVLAVSVLTRGGSAAQKAEHLPKISAGSLLAALAVDEGTKHRPLQTNLQAARSGNGFMLNGAKSFVVDGHVADLLIVAARTAGSAGERAGLTLFLIDPKAKGIAIERTVTVDSHNAARIDFDNVEVNADGVLGEVDQ
;
A
#
# COMPACT_ATOMS: atom_id res chain seq x y z
N VAL A 1 -16.43 45.43 -14.60
CA VAL A 1 -16.49 45.56 -13.18
C VAL A 1 -16.91 44.22 -12.60
N ASP A 2 -15.94 43.55 -12.11
CA ASP A 2 -15.83 42.86 -10.85
C ASP A 2 -16.62 41.57 -10.64
N ALA A 3 -15.93 40.49 -10.45
CA ALA A 3 -15.98 39.71 -9.24
C ALA A 3 -15.07 38.48 -9.41
N ARG A 4 -14.07 38.48 -8.62
CA ARG A 4 -13.18 37.36 -8.37
C ARG A 4 -13.94 36.26 -7.63
N ASP A 5 -14.26 35.17 -8.30
CA ASP A 5 -14.61 33.93 -7.62
C ASP A 5 -13.32 33.26 -7.11
N LYS A 6 -13.12 33.35 -5.82
CA LYS A 6 -12.19 32.48 -5.09
C LYS A 6 -12.89 31.14 -4.92
N PRO A 7 -12.25 30.01 -5.21
CA PRO A 7 -12.80 28.71 -4.83
C PRO A 7 -12.86 28.63 -3.32
N GLY A 8 -14.06 28.37 -2.82
CA GLY A 8 -14.49 28.61 -1.48
C GLY A 8 -13.95 27.62 -0.46
N HIS A 9 -14.08 28.10 0.72
CA HIS A 9 -13.93 27.47 2.03
C HIS A 9 -14.84 26.23 2.27
N ASP A 10 -15.66 25.84 1.29
CA ASP A 10 -16.72 24.85 1.46
C ASP A 10 -16.26 23.39 1.31
N ASP A 11 -15.11 23.17 0.69
CA ASP A 11 -14.57 21.82 0.50
C ASP A 11 -14.06 21.18 1.81
N ILE A 12 -13.57 21.98 2.73
CA ILE A 12 -13.09 21.47 4.03
C ILE A 12 -14.26 21.10 4.94
N SER A 13 -15.36 21.84 4.89
CA SER A 13 -16.56 21.54 5.67
C SER A 13 -17.25 20.28 5.15
N TYR A 14 -17.25 20.04 3.85
CA TYR A 14 -17.78 18.81 3.23
C TYR A 14 -16.93 17.57 3.58
N VAL A 15 -15.60 17.69 3.53
CA VAL A 15 -14.68 16.62 3.96
C VAL A 15 -14.83 16.36 5.46
N MET A 16 -14.96 17.40 6.29
CA MET A 16 -15.25 17.26 7.72
C MET A 16 -16.62 16.63 7.98
N GLN A 17 -17.62 16.94 7.17
CA GLN A 17 -18.95 16.34 7.27
C GLN A 17 -18.97 14.86 6.84
N LEU A 18 -18.20 14.48 5.80
CA LEU A 18 -18.03 13.09 5.41
C LEU A 18 -17.27 12.27 6.47
N ILE A 19 -16.35 12.89 7.18
CA ILE A 19 -15.67 12.26 8.32
C ILE A 19 -16.62 12.10 9.51
N GLN A 20 -17.66 12.95 9.63
CA GLN A 20 -18.61 12.92 10.74
C GLN A 20 -19.85 12.07 10.49
N THR A 21 -20.21 11.75 9.24
CA THR A 21 -21.52 11.16 8.91
C THR A 21 -21.51 9.72 8.46
N GLU A 22 -20.36 9.12 8.17
CA GLU A 22 -20.35 7.68 7.83
C GLU A 22 -19.47 6.86 8.74
N ALA A 23 -20.18 6.05 9.49
CA ALA A 23 -19.73 4.90 10.27
C ALA A 23 -18.87 5.24 11.49
N PHE A 24 -19.38 4.77 12.46
CA PHE A 24 -18.97 4.37 13.79
C PHE A 24 -19.65 5.24 14.83
N GLY A 25 -20.67 4.67 15.45
CA GLY A 25 -21.21 5.11 16.73
C GLY A 25 -20.15 4.98 17.83
N ASN A 26 -18.98 5.53 17.59
CA ASN A 26 -17.93 5.65 18.58
C ASN A 26 -17.95 7.06 19.17
N PRO A 27 -17.79 7.17 20.50
CA PRO A 27 -17.59 8.45 21.16
C PRO A 27 -16.41 9.19 20.53
N PRO A 28 -16.33 10.53 20.63
CA PRO A 28 -15.23 11.31 20.09
C PRO A 28 -13.91 10.68 20.51
N MET A 29 -13.08 10.34 19.52
CA MET A 29 -11.82 9.65 19.73
C MET A 29 -10.98 10.48 20.72
N ALA A 30 -10.85 9.99 21.93
CA ALA A 30 -9.91 10.57 22.89
C ALA A 30 -8.50 10.45 22.28
N LEU A 31 -7.68 11.49 22.38
CA LEU A 31 -6.26 11.45 22.02
C LEU A 31 -5.43 10.52 22.96
N VAL A 32 -6.12 9.70 23.74
CA VAL A 32 -5.55 8.77 24.71
C VAL A 32 -5.77 7.36 24.20
N LEU A 33 -4.72 6.59 24.10
CA LEU A 33 -4.79 5.19 23.71
C LEU A 33 -5.60 4.39 24.72
N THR A 34 -6.36 3.42 24.23
CA THR A 34 -6.99 2.40 25.09
C THR A 34 -5.91 1.53 25.76
N GLU A 35 -6.30 0.69 26.68
CA GLU A 35 -5.39 -0.27 27.33
C GLU A 35 -4.79 -1.23 26.28
N GLU A 36 -5.63 -1.79 25.40
CA GLU A 36 -5.21 -2.68 24.32
C GLU A 36 -4.26 -1.99 23.33
N GLN A 37 -4.56 -0.74 22.95
CA GLN A 37 -3.70 0.06 22.08
C GLN A 37 -2.36 0.37 22.76
N SER A 38 -2.36 0.60 24.06
CA SER A 38 -1.14 0.80 24.85
C SER A 38 -0.31 -0.48 24.92
N MET A 39 -0.94 -1.65 25.10
CA MET A 39 -0.26 -2.94 25.06
C MET A 39 0.34 -3.24 23.69
N LEU A 40 -0.40 -2.95 22.60
CA LEU A 40 0.10 -3.08 21.23
C LEU A 40 1.33 -2.20 21.01
N ARG A 41 1.27 -0.93 21.42
CA ARG A 41 2.40 0.00 21.34
C ARG A 41 3.62 -0.54 22.10
N ASP A 42 3.44 -0.97 23.32
CA ASP A 42 4.55 -1.40 24.18
C ASP A 42 5.18 -2.70 23.66
N SER A 43 4.36 -3.61 23.11
CA SER A 43 4.83 -4.82 22.41
C SER A 43 5.64 -4.46 21.15
N ALA A 44 5.11 -3.60 20.28
CA ALA A 44 5.81 -3.15 19.08
C ALA A 44 7.13 -2.44 19.43
N ARG A 45 7.09 -1.52 20.40
CA ARG A 45 8.27 -0.78 20.89
C ARG A 45 9.34 -1.71 21.42
N GLY A 46 8.96 -2.68 22.26
CA GLY A 46 9.90 -3.64 22.83
C GLY A 46 10.63 -4.45 21.76
N LEU A 47 9.87 -5.03 20.82
CA LEU A 47 10.43 -5.79 19.70
C LEU A 47 11.34 -4.94 18.82
N ILE A 48 10.86 -3.78 18.38
CA ILE A 48 11.57 -2.94 17.41
C ILE A 48 12.84 -2.36 18.03
N SER A 49 12.77 -1.89 19.29
CA SER A 49 13.95 -1.34 19.96
C SER A 49 15.04 -2.39 20.18
N ASP A 50 14.68 -3.65 20.45
CA ASP A 50 15.63 -4.75 20.63
C ASP A 50 16.21 -5.22 19.30
N LYS A 51 15.37 -5.47 18.29
CA LYS A 51 15.75 -6.16 17.04
C LYS A 51 16.15 -5.23 15.90
N ALA A 52 15.64 -4.00 15.90
CA ALA A 52 15.85 -3.02 14.83
C ALA A 52 16.24 -1.63 15.33
N PRO A 53 17.27 -1.47 16.16
CA PRO A 53 17.80 -0.17 16.47
C PRO A 53 18.30 0.53 15.20
N VAL A 54 18.54 1.86 15.24
CA VAL A 54 19.01 2.64 14.07
C VAL A 54 20.28 2.05 13.42
N SER A 55 21.10 1.35 14.19
CA SER A 55 22.26 0.61 13.65
C SER A 55 21.86 -0.50 12.66
N HIS A 56 20.65 -1.06 12.77
CA HIS A 56 20.13 -2.05 11.83
C HIS A 56 19.92 -1.43 10.43
N LEU A 57 19.27 -0.25 10.34
CA LEU A 57 19.15 0.48 9.08
C LEU A 57 20.53 0.78 8.48
N ARG A 58 21.47 1.28 9.31
CA ARG A 58 22.82 1.58 8.85
C ARG A 58 23.55 0.36 8.33
N HIS A 59 23.40 -0.79 8.98
CA HIS A 59 23.99 -2.05 8.53
C HIS A 59 23.44 -2.46 7.15
N LEU A 60 22.12 -2.43 6.94
CA LEU A 60 21.49 -2.74 5.65
C LEU A 60 21.96 -1.80 4.53
N ARG A 61 22.05 -0.50 4.83
CA ARG A 61 22.55 0.52 3.91
C ARG A 61 24.02 0.27 3.53
N ASP A 62 24.88 0.11 4.53
CA ASP A 62 26.34 0.04 4.36
C ASP A 62 26.75 -1.28 3.71
N SER A 63 26.04 -2.37 4.00
CA SER A 63 26.22 -3.66 3.31
C SER A 63 25.59 -3.71 1.91
N LYS A 64 24.85 -2.67 1.51
CA LYS A 64 24.07 -2.64 0.25
C LYS A 64 23.14 -3.85 0.13
N ASP A 65 22.46 -4.19 1.23
CA ASP A 65 21.55 -5.31 1.27
C ASP A 65 20.57 -5.29 0.10
N ALA A 66 20.43 -6.40 -0.62
CA ALA A 66 19.64 -6.48 -1.84
C ALA A 66 18.13 -6.33 -1.58
N THR A 67 17.67 -6.77 -0.41
CA THR A 67 16.27 -6.66 0.02
C THR A 67 15.96 -5.28 0.61
N GLY A 68 16.92 -4.72 1.36
CA GLY A 68 16.81 -3.45 2.05
C GLY A 68 15.98 -3.51 3.34
N PHE A 69 15.58 -4.70 3.78
CA PHE A 69 14.95 -4.97 5.08
C PHE A 69 15.24 -6.40 5.53
N SER A 70 15.06 -6.73 6.82
CA SER A 70 15.27 -8.07 7.36
C SER A 70 14.03 -8.94 7.16
N ARG A 71 14.15 -10.01 6.36
CA ARG A 71 13.07 -11.01 6.20
C ARG A 71 12.81 -11.79 7.50
N ASP A 72 13.82 -12.01 8.33
CA ASP A 72 13.67 -12.67 9.63
C ASP A 72 12.86 -11.81 10.58
N LEU A 73 13.12 -10.50 10.60
CA LEU A 73 12.33 -9.55 11.40
C LEU A 73 10.90 -9.44 10.86
N TRP A 74 10.70 -9.46 9.55
CA TRP A 74 9.38 -9.49 8.95
C TRP A 74 8.58 -10.73 9.36
N LYS A 75 9.23 -11.88 9.43
CA LYS A 75 8.60 -13.11 9.94
C LYS A 75 8.18 -12.97 11.40
N ILE A 76 9.03 -12.39 12.25
CA ILE A 76 8.66 -12.09 13.64
C ILE A 76 7.46 -11.14 13.71
N PHE A 77 7.40 -10.13 12.83
CA PHE A 77 6.24 -9.23 12.72
C PHE A 77 4.95 -10.00 12.42
N ALA A 78 5.02 -10.99 11.55
CA ALA A 78 3.88 -11.85 11.23
C ALA A 78 3.50 -12.75 12.42
N GLU A 79 4.46 -13.36 13.08
CA GLU A 79 4.25 -14.18 14.29
C GLU A 79 3.62 -13.37 15.43
N MET A 80 3.94 -12.07 15.52
CA MET A 80 3.33 -11.14 16.49
C MET A 80 1.94 -10.61 16.02
N GLY A 81 1.49 -10.97 14.82
CA GLY A 81 0.21 -10.54 14.26
C GLY A 81 0.22 -9.13 13.64
N PHE A 82 1.35 -8.43 13.60
CA PHE A 82 1.39 -7.05 13.11
C PHE A 82 1.08 -6.94 11.61
N THR A 83 1.45 -7.92 10.81
CA THR A 83 1.15 -7.96 9.36
C THR A 83 -0.32 -8.14 9.06
N GLY A 84 -1.08 -8.72 10.00
CA GLY A 84 -2.51 -9.01 9.89
C GLY A 84 -3.43 -8.02 10.61
N LEU A 85 -2.94 -6.89 11.14
CA LEU A 85 -3.74 -5.96 11.92
C LEU A 85 -5.02 -5.49 11.20
N LEU A 86 -4.90 -5.11 9.92
CA LEU A 86 -6.00 -4.63 9.09
C LEU A 86 -6.74 -5.75 8.33
N VAL A 87 -6.24 -6.97 8.38
CA VAL A 87 -6.87 -8.14 7.75
C VAL A 87 -8.00 -8.63 8.63
N GLY A 88 -9.17 -8.91 8.04
CA GLY A 88 -10.31 -9.46 8.79
C GLY A 88 -10.01 -10.82 9.41
N GLU A 89 -10.70 -11.14 10.51
CA GLU A 89 -10.51 -12.39 11.25
C GLU A 89 -10.79 -13.62 10.39
N GLU A 90 -11.74 -13.51 9.46
CA GLU A 90 -12.08 -14.56 8.49
C GLU A 90 -10.93 -14.92 7.54
N PHE A 91 -9.92 -14.05 7.42
CA PHE A 91 -8.71 -14.25 6.63
C PHE A 91 -7.45 -14.43 7.50
N GLY A 92 -7.63 -14.68 8.79
CA GLY A 92 -6.54 -14.93 9.73
C GLY A 92 -5.82 -13.67 10.24
N GLY A 93 -6.46 -12.52 10.15
CA GLY A 93 -6.00 -11.26 10.73
C GLY A 93 -6.69 -10.93 12.06
N SER A 94 -6.52 -9.68 12.51
CA SER A 94 -7.08 -9.18 13.77
C SER A 94 -8.30 -8.28 13.58
N GLY A 95 -8.63 -7.86 12.35
CA GLY A 95 -9.76 -7.00 12.04
C GLY A 95 -9.70 -5.62 12.71
N LEU A 96 -8.50 -5.14 13.06
CA LEU A 96 -8.29 -3.86 13.73
C LEU A 96 -8.29 -2.70 12.71
N GLY A 97 -8.13 -1.47 13.22
CA GLY A 97 -8.25 -0.26 12.42
C GLY A 97 -6.92 0.43 12.08
N CYS A 98 -7.06 1.58 11.39
CA CYS A 98 -5.90 2.39 11.02
C CYS A 98 -5.19 3.01 12.23
N VAL A 99 -5.86 3.12 13.39
CA VAL A 99 -5.23 3.62 14.63
C VAL A 99 -4.15 2.64 15.09
N GLU A 100 -4.47 1.34 15.14
CA GLU A 100 -3.54 0.29 15.55
C GLU A 100 -2.38 0.14 14.56
N ALA A 101 -2.67 0.20 13.25
CA ALA A 101 -1.62 0.24 12.23
C ALA A 101 -0.72 1.48 12.40
N GLY A 102 -1.30 2.64 12.71
CA GLY A 102 -0.58 3.88 12.99
C GLY A 102 0.33 3.79 14.21
N ILE A 103 -0.12 3.11 15.28
CA ILE A 103 0.69 2.87 16.48
C ILE A 103 1.96 2.06 16.13
N VAL A 104 1.80 0.99 15.35
CA VAL A 104 2.96 0.18 14.91
C VAL A 104 3.88 1.01 13.99
N MET A 105 3.32 1.79 13.07
CA MET A 105 4.10 2.66 12.19
C MET A 105 4.88 3.73 12.97
N GLU A 106 4.32 4.29 14.04
CA GLU A 106 5.03 5.24 14.90
C GLU A 106 6.26 4.59 15.54
N GLU A 107 6.14 3.36 16.04
CA GLU A 107 7.26 2.65 16.63
C GLU A 107 8.32 2.24 15.58
N ILE A 108 7.90 1.85 14.37
CA ILE A 108 8.78 1.67 13.20
C ILE A 108 9.58 2.95 12.93
N GLY A 109 8.90 4.10 12.93
CA GLY A 109 9.51 5.42 12.68
C GLY A 109 10.52 5.83 13.74
N ARG A 110 10.34 5.44 15.01
CA ARG A 110 11.26 5.79 16.11
C ARG A 110 12.68 5.27 15.90
N THR A 111 12.85 4.13 15.29
CA THR A 111 14.14 3.52 15.00
C THR A 111 14.51 3.55 13.52
N LEU A 112 13.67 4.15 12.67
CA LEU A 112 13.82 4.18 11.21
C LEU A 112 13.91 2.76 10.63
N MET A 113 13.16 1.81 11.18
CA MET A 113 13.22 0.41 10.79
C MET A 113 12.72 0.21 9.36
N PRO A 114 13.56 -0.28 8.42
CA PRO A 114 13.08 -0.63 7.08
C PRO A 114 12.18 -1.87 7.15
N SER A 115 10.98 -1.75 6.63
CA SER A 115 10.04 -2.89 6.53
C SER A 115 8.98 -2.63 5.48
N PRO A 116 8.43 -3.66 4.84
CA PRO A 116 7.32 -3.55 3.91
C PRO A 116 5.94 -3.42 4.63
N PHE A 117 5.94 -2.88 5.86
CA PHE A 117 4.70 -2.75 6.64
C PHE A 117 3.72 -1.80 5.97
N LEU A 118 4.18 -0.61 5.56
CA LEU A 118 3.32 0.37 4.89
C LEU A 118 2.78 -0.18 3.55
N SER A 119 3.66 -0.68 2.70
CA SER A 119 3.29 -1.15 1.36
C SER A 119 2.36 -2.36 1.40
N THR A 120 2.67 -3.34 2.24
CA THR A 120 1.99 -4.63 2.29
C THR A 120 0.84 -4.64 3.30
N ALA A 121 1.14 -4.40 4.60
CA ALA A 121 0.16 -4.58 5.68
C ALA A 121 -0.87 -3.44 5.75
N VAL A 122 -0.55 -2.25 5.20
CA VAL A 122 -1.47 -1.11 5.21
C VAL A 122 -2.08 -0.87 3.83
N LEU A 123 -1.26 -0.51 2.84
CA LEU A 123 -1.78 -0.08 1.52
C LEU A 123 -2.42 -1.23 0.76
N ALA A 124 -1.69 -2.35 0.56
CA ALA A 124 -2.20 -3.47 -0.21
C ALA A 124 -3.41 -4.12 0.47
N VAL A 125 -3.38 -4.33 1.79
CA VAL A 125 -4.52 -4.85 2.55
C VAL A 125 -5.73 -3.94 2.40
N SER A 126 -5.56 -2.62 2.52
CA SER A 126 -6.67 -1.66 2.36
C SER A 126 -7.32 -1.73 0.99
N VAL A 127 -6.52 -1.84 -0.06
CA VAL A 127 -7.02 -1.92 -1.45
C VAL A 127 -7.71 -3.27 -1.69
N LEU A 128 -7.09 -4.39 -1.30
CA LEU A 128 -7.66 -5.73 -1.45
C LEU A 128 -8.97 -5.87 -0.66
N THR A 129 -9.03 -5.37 0.56
CA THR A 129 -10.23 -5.45 1.41
C THR A 129 -11.40 -4.68 0.80
N ARG A 130 -11.15 -3.51 0.21
CA ARG A 130 -12.20 -2.65 -0.35
C ARG A 130 -12.61 -3.05 -1.76
N GLY A 131 -11.65 -3.39 -2.63
CA GLY A 131 -11.89 -3.63 -4.06
C GLY A 131 -11.82 -5.08 -4.49
N GLY A 132 -11.20 -5.97 -3.71
CA GLY A 132 -11.01 -7.37 -4.10
C GLY A 132 -12.29 -8.17 -4.13
N SER A 133 -12.41 -9.07 -5.12
CA SER A 133 -13.43 -10.10 -5.12
C SER A 133 -13.25 -11.07 -3.94
N ALA A 134 -14.27 -11.86 -3.62
CA ALA A 134 -14.17 -12.86 -2.56
C ALA A 134 -13.01 -13.85 -2.80
N ALA A 135 -12.77 -14.24 -4.06
CA ALA A 135 -11.67 -15.12 -4.43
C ALA A 135 -10.30 -14.45 -4.22
N GLN A 136 -10.14 -13.21 -4.66
CA GLN A 136 -8.89 -12.45 -4.49
C GLN A 136 -8.57 -12.21 -3.02
N LYS A 137 -9.57 -11.86 -2.19
CA LYS A 137 -9.41 -11.71 -0.74
C LYS A 137 -8.96 -13.02 -0.09
N ALA A 138 -9.66 -14.12 -0.40
CA ALA A 138 -9.34 -15.45 0.14
C ALA A 138 -7.96 -15.95 -0.29
N GLU A 139 -7.49 -15.54 -1.48
CA GLU A 139 -6.18 -15.94 -1.98
C GLU A 139 -5.04 -15.15 -1.33
N HIS A 140 -5.19 -13.83 -1.20
CA HIS A 140 -4.06 -12.93 -0.88
C HIS A 140 -4.02 -12.51 0.59
N LEU A 141 -5.16 -12.21 1.22
CA LEU A 141 -5.16 -11.67 2.59
C LEU A 141 -4.58 -12.64 3.63
N PRO A 142 -4.86 -13.96 3.61
CA PRO A 142 -4.24 -14.89 4.54
C PRO A 142 -2.71 -14.96 4.38
N LYS A 143 -2.21 -14.89 3.14
CA LYS A 143 -0.76 -14.90 2.87
C LYS A 143 -0.08 -13.63 3.37
N ILE A 144 -0.75 -12.46 3.27
CA ILE A 144 -0.25 -11.20 3.83
C ILE A 144 -0.24 -11.28 5.35
N SER A 145 -1.34 -11.73 5.97
CA SER A 145 -1.43 -11.89 7.42
C SER A 145 -0.33 -12.80 7.97
N ALA A 146 -0.03 -13.90 7.26
CA ALA A 146 1.07 -14.81 7.61
C ALA A 146 2.46 -14.28 7.25
N GLY A 147 2.58 -13.08 6.67
CA GLY A 147 3.87 -12.49 6.23
C GLY A 147 4.54 -13.21 5.06
N SER A 148 3.84 -14.13 4.40
CA SER A 148 4.40 -14.96 3.31
C SER A 148 4.24 -14.33 1.92
N LEU A 149 3.47 -13.24 1.79
CA LEU A 149 3.28 -12.49 0.56
C LEU A 149 3.55 -11.01 0.82
N LEU A 150 4.43 -10.42 0.03
CA LEU A 150 4.68 -8.99 -0.01
C LEU A 150 3.93 -8.37 -1.19
N ALA A 151 3.20 -7.30 -0.93
CA ALA A 151 2.47 -6.61 -1.98
C ALA A 151 2.81 -5.12 -2.02
N ALA A 152 2.85 -4.56 -3.21
CA ALA A 152 3.14 -3.14 -3.41
C ALA A 152 2.08 -2.49 -4.29
N LEU A 153 1.70 -1.25 -3.93
CA LEU A 153 0.74 -0.44 -4.67
C LEU A 153 1.47 0.52 -5.61
N ALA A 154 1.25 0.36 -6.91
CA ALA A 154 1.87 1.12 -7.99
C ALA A 154 0.86 2.11 -8.60
N VAL A 155 0.88 3.35 -8.13
CA VAL A 155 -0.05 4.41 -8.53
C VAL A 155 0.66 5.52 -9.29
N ASP A 156 1.73 6.07 -8.73
CA ASP A 156 2.38 7.28 -9.24
C ASP A 156 3.28 7.01 -10.46
N GLU A 157 3.37 8.01 -11.35
CA GLU A 157 4.18 7.97 -12.58
C GLU A 157 5.20 9.13 -12.64
N GLY A 158 5.10 10.06 -11.73
CA GLY A 158 5.94 11.27 -11.69
C GLY A 158 6.54 11.53 -10.32
N THR A 159 7.09 12.74 -10.17
CA THR A 159 7.77 13.17 -8.94
C THR A 159 6.81 13.62 -7.82
N LYS A 160 5.51 13.66 -8.08
CA LYS A 160 4.47 14.07 -7.12
C LYS A 160 3.37 13.02 -7.09
N HIS A 161 2.80 12.81 -5.91
CA HIS A 161 1.60 12.00 -5.76
C HIS A 161 0.42 12.63 -6.50
N ARG A 162 0.01 12.01 -7.62
CA ARG A 162 -1.08 12.46 -8.48
C ARG A 162 -1.82 11.25 -9.06
N PRO A 163 -2.61 10.53 -8.25
CA PRO A 163 -3.21 9.26 -8.65
C PRO A 163 -4.11 9.37 -9.89
N LEU A 164 -4.77 10.51 -10.10
CA LEU A 164 -5.59 10.73 -11.29
C LEU A 164 -4.77 10.98 -12.57
N GLN A 165 -3.49 11.38 -12.45
CA GLN A 165 -2.59 11.61 -13.59
C GLN A 165 -1.94 10.30 -14.09
N THR A 166 -2.71 9.22 -14.09
CA THR A 166 -2.28 7.92 -14.60
C THR A 166 -2.32 7.91 -16.12
N ASN A 167 -1.17 7.64 -16.75
CA ASN A 167 -0.98 7.51 -18.21
C ASN A 167 -0.66 6.07 -18.62
N LEU A 168 -0.22 5.20 -17.71
CA LEU A 168 -0.02 3.78 -18.00
C LEU A 168 -1.30 3.22 -18.60
N GLN A 169 -1.22 2.77 -19.86
CA GLN A 169 -2.37 2.31 -20.63
C GLN A 169 -2.65 0.83 -20.36
N ALA A 170 -3.93 0.48 -20.25
CA ALA A 170 -4.40 -0.89 -20.24
C ALA A 170 -5.42 -1.06 -21.36
N ALA A 171 -4.94 -1.44 -22.55
CA ALA A 171 -5.80 -1.71 -23.70
C ALA A 171 -6.43 -3.11 -23.60
N ARG A 172 -7.69 -3.25 -24.00
CA ARG A 172 -8.31 -4.57 -24.05
C ARG A 172 -7.58 -5.49 -25.04
N SER A 173 -7.30 -6.72 -24.62
CA SER A 173 -6.63 -7.75 -25.40
C SER A 173 -7.27 -9.12 -25.12
N GLY A 174 -7.98 -9.67 -26.08
CA GLY A 174 -8.72 -10.91 -25.88
C GLY A 174 -9.71 -10.82 -24.73
N ASN A 175 -9.57 -11.70 -23.74
CA ASN A 175 -10.40 -11.71 -22.52
C ASN A 175 -9.80 -10.87 -21.37
N GLY A 176 -8.70 -10.19 -21.62
CA GLY A 176 -7.98 -9.42 -20.59
C GLY A 176 -7.54 -8.06 -21.09
N PHE A 177 -6.34 -7.68 -20.63
CA PHE A 177 -5.76 -6.38 -20.93
C PHE A 177 -4.25 -6.52 -21.25
N MET A 178 -3.74 -5.57 -22.01
CA MET A 178 -2.34 -5.39 -22.33
C MET A 178 -1.88 -4.05 -21.72
N LEU A 179 -0.93 -4.10 -20.80
CA LEU A 179 -0.44 -2.91 -20.09
C LEU A 179 0.86 -2.40 -20.72
N ASN A 180 0.92 -1.07 -20.94
CA ASN A 180 2.09 -0.38 -21.44
C ASN A 180 2.30 0.94 -20.74
N GLY A 181 3.51 1.21 -20.26
CA GLY A 181 3.90 2.44 -19.57
C GLY A 181 4.84 2.20 -18.40
N ALA A 182 4.85 3.08 -17.42
CA ALA A 182 5.72 2.95 -16.26
C ALA A 182 5.08 3.50 -15.00
N LYS A 183 5.48 2.94 -13.85
CA LYS A 183 5.20 3.46 -12.51
C LYS A 183 6.50 3.86 -11.84
N SER A 184 6.45 4.91 -11.05
CA SER A 184 7.60 5.40 -10.28
C SER A 184 7.26 5.51 -8.80
N PHE A 185 8.30 5.48 -7.98
CA PHE A 185 8.16 5.55 -6.53
C PHE A 185 7.21 4.50 -5.93
N VAL A 186 7.27 3.27 -6.47
CA VAL A 186 6.51 2.14 -5.91
C VAL A 186 7.24 1.66 -4.66
N VAL A 187 6.69 2.01 -3.48
CA VAL A 187 7.29 1.67 -2.18
C VAL A 187 7.41 0.15 -2.07
N ASP A 188 8.61 -0.34 -1.75
CA ASP A 188 8.97 -1.75 -1.67
C ASP A 188 8.68 -2.59 -2.93
N GLY A 189 8.42 -1.95 -4.07
CA GLY A 189 8.07 -2.63 -5.33
C GLY A 189 9.13 -3.61 -5.83
N HIS A 190 10.41 -3.43 -5.45
CA HIS A 190 11.51 -4.31 -5.84
C HIS A 190 11.52 -5.68 -5.13
N VAL A 191 10.78 -5.82 -4.05
CA VAL A 191 10.66 -7.06 -3.26
C VAL A 191 9.25 -7.63 -3.24
N ALA A 192 8.31 -6.99 -3.93
CA ALA A 192 6.92 -7.43 -3.97
C ALA A 192 6.76 -8.77 -4.68
N ASP A 193 5.89 -9.61 -4.14
CA ASP A 193 5.41 -10.85 -4.75
C ASP A 193 4.10 -10.61 -5.52
N LEU A 194 3.44 -9.46 -5.27
CA LEU A 194 2.22 -9.03 -5.94
C LEU A 194 2.26 -7.51 -6.14
N LEU A 195 2.00 -7.06 -7.36
CA LEU A 195 1.82 -5.65 -7.69
C LEU A 195 0.33 -5.34 -7.83
N ILE A 196 -0.14 -4.27 -7.19
CA ILE A 196 -1.44 -3.68 -7.41
C ILE A 196 -1.22 -2.41 -8.24
N VAL A 197 -1.60 -2.44 -9.52
CA VAL A 197 -1.23 -1.42 -10.49
C VAL A 197 -2.45 -0.64 -10.95
N ALA A 198 -2.42 0.69 -10.80
CA ALA A 198 -3.42 1.56 -11.39
C ALA A 198 -3.09 1.82 -12.87
N ALA A 199 -4.04 1.59 -13.76
CA ALA A 199 -3.86 1.83 -15.19
C ALA A 199 -5.08 2.50 -15.81
N ARG A 200 -4.89 3.14 -16.96
CA ARG A 200 -5.91 3.84 -17.72
C ARG A 200 -6.53 2.87 -18.74
N THR A 201 -7.78 2.53 -18.55
CA THR A 201 -8.57 1.67 -19.46
C THR A 201 -9.45 2.48 -20.40
N ALA A 202 -9.80 3.73 -20.01
CA ALA A 202 -10.54 4.67 -20.83
C ALA A 202 -10.24 6.13 -20.42
N GLY A 203 -10.71 7.10 -21.21
CA GLY A 203 -10.56 8.53 -20.91
C GLY A 203 -9.12 9.03 -20.96
N SER A 204 -8.87 10.16 -20.30
CA SER A 204 -7.60 10.88 -20.30
C SER A 204 -7.01 11.03 -18.91
N ALA A 205 -5.70 11.25 -18.83
CA ALA A 205 -5.04 11.54 -17.56
C ALA A 205 -5.66 12.77 -16.89
N GLY A 206 -5.94 12.66 -15.59
CA GLY A 206 -6.63 13.69 -14.81
C GLY A 206 -8.12 13.42 -14.59
N GLU A 207 -8.74 12.56 -15.39
CA GLU A 207 -10.12 12.16 -15.21
C GLU A 207 -10.23 11.07 -14.13
N ARG A 208 -11.33 11.07 -13.34
CA ARG A 208 -11.62 10.02 -12.36
C ARG A 208 -12.05 8.72 -13.05
N ALA A 209 -12.98 8.84 -13.99
CA ALA A 209 -13.44 7.69 -14.76
C ALA A 209 -12.34 7.12 -15.65
N GLY A 210 -12.39 5.83 -15.92
CA GLY A 210 -11.44 5.13 -16.80
C GLY A 210 -10.18 4.67 -16.11
N LEU A 211 -10.12 4.67 -14.78
CA LEU A 211 -9.07 4.02 -14.01
C LEU A 211 -9.50 2.59 -13.63
N THR A 212 -8.55 1.68 -13.68
CA THR A 212 -8.74 0.28 -13.27
C THR A 212 -7.52 -0.18 -12.50
N LEU A 213 -7.74 -0.98 -11.46
CA LEU A 213 -6.67 -1.62 -10.72
C LEU A 213 -6.43 -3.04 -11.21
N PHE A 214 -5.17 -3.44 -11.27
CA PHE A 214 -4.76 -4.77 -11.73
C PHE A 214 -3.85 -5.45 -10.70
N LEU A 215 -4.10 -6.73 -10.44
CA LEU A 215 -3.21 -7.62 -9.70
C LEU A 215 -2.24 -8.27 -10.68
N ILE A 216 -0.96 -8.08 -10.49
CA ILE A 216 0.07 -8.50 -11.45
C ILE A 216 1.21 -9.22 -10.72
N ASP A 217 1.60 -10.37 -11.24
CA ASP A 217 2.85 -11.04 -10.83
C ASP A 217 4.05 -10.20 -11.29
N PRO A 218 4.92 -9.73 -10.41
CA PRO A 218 6.11 -8.95 -10.78
C PRO A 218 7.08 -9.69 -11.70
N LYS A 219 6.94 -11.01 -11.83
CA LYS A 219 7.74 -11.86 -12.73
C LYS A 219 7.10 -12.05 -14.10
N ALA A 220 5.93 -11.43 -14.35
CA ALA A 220 5.26 -11.51 -15.65
C ALA A 220 6.19 -10.98 -16.77
N LYS A 221 6.06 -11.59 -17.95
CA LYS A 221 6.83 -11.15 -19.13
C LYS A 221 6.50 -9.69 -19.45
N GLY A 222 7.52 -8.91 -19.73
CA GLY A 222 7.40 -7.49 -20.07
C GLY A 222 7.50 -6.55 -18.87
N ILE A 223 7.71 -7.06 -17.66
CA ILE A 223 7.96 -6.23 -16.48
C ILE A 223 9.47 -6.09 -16.27
N ALA A 224 9.91 -4.83 -16.10
CA ALA A 224 11.25 -4.51 -15.64
C ALA A 224 11.17 -3.68 -14.36
N ILE A 225 11.87 -4.11 -13.32
CA ILE A 225 11.87 -3.46 -12.00
C ILE A 225 13.26 -2.94 -11.70
N GLU A 226 13.36 -1.63 -11.48
CA GLU A 226 14.57 -0.95 -11.07
C GLU A 226 14.40 -0.44 -9.63
N ARG A 227 15.25 -0.93 -8.71
CA ARG A 227 15.27 -0.47 -7.32
C ARG A 227 15.86 0.93 -7.22
N THR A 228 15.20 1.79 -6.49
CA THR A 228 15.69 3.11 -6.09
C THR A 228 15.89 3.14 -4.58
N VAL A 229 17.09 3.44 -4.12
CA VAL A 229 17.36 3.73 -2.71
C VAL A 229 17.18 5.22 -2.49
N THR A 230 16.26 5.62 -1.64
CA THR A 230 15.98 7.02 -1.33
C THR A 230 17.01 7.59 -0.36
N VAL A 231 17.02 8.93 -0.20
CA VAL A 231 18.01 9.64 0.63
C VAL A 231 17.97 9.21 2.10
N ASP A 232 16.82 8.77 2.58
CA ASP A 232 16.57 8.24 3.92
C ASP A 232 16.92 6.75 4.05
N SER A 233 17.49 6.16 2.99
CA SER A 233 17.87 4.74 2.91
C SER A 233 16.70 3.75 2.86
N HIS A 234 15.47 4.22 2.63
CA HIS A 234 14.33 3.37 2.30
C HIS A 234 14.34 3.02 0.82
N ASN A 235 13.44 2.14 0.41
CA ASN A 235 13.43 1.58 -0.93
C ASN A 235 12.12 1.85 -1.65
N ALA A 236 12.25 2.23 -2.90
CA ALA A 236 11.16 2.29 -3.84
C ALA A 236 11.60 1.60 -5.15
N ALA A 237 10.70 1.48 -6.10
CA ALA A 237 11.02 0.97 -7.42
C ALA A 237 10.43 1.86 -8.52
N ARG A 238 11.13 1.93 -9.63
CA ARG A 238 10.55 2.20 -10.93
C ARG A 238 10.17 0.86 -11.56
N ILE A 239 8.99 0.78 -12.13
CA ILE A 239 8.50 -0.44 -12.80
C ILE A 239 8.02 -0.05 -14.19
N ASP A 240 8.65 -0.62 -15.21
CA ASP A 240 8.29 -0.46 -16.60
C ASP A 240 7.46 -1.68 -17.06
N PHE A 241 6.42 -1.42 -17.86
CA PHE A 241 5.49 -2.39 -18.41
C PHE A 241 5.55 -2.31 -19.93
N ASP A 242 6.00 -3.37 -20.59
CA ASP A 242 6.08 -3.51 -22.04
C ASP A 242 5.25 -4.71 -22.48
N ASN A 243 4.05 -4.45 -23.00
CA ASN A 243 3.10 -5.46 -23.44
C ASN A 243 2.83 -6.55 -22.38
N VAL A 244 2.58 -6.11 -21.15
CA VAL A 244 2.27 -7.01 -20.04
C VAL A 244 0.83 -7.47 -20.15
N GLU A 245 0.63 -8.77 -20.34
CA GLU A 245 -0.71 -9.39 -20.42
C GLU A 245 -1.26 -9.64 -19.03
N VAL A 246 -2.50 -9.20 -18.80
CA VAL A 246 -3.26 -9.44 -17.56
C VAL A 246 -4.61 -10.03 -17.93
N ASN A 247 -4.94 -11.19 -17.38
CA ASN A 247 -6.24 -11.83 -17.57
C ASN A 247 -7.37 -11.08 -16.85
N ALA A 248 -8.61 -11.38 -17.18
CA ALA A 248 -9.77 -10.73 -16.57
C ALA A 248 -9.88 -10.94 -15.06
N ASP A 249 -9.38 -12.05 -14.53
CA ASP A 249 -9.33 -12.37 -13.09
C ASP A 249 -8.31 -11.53 -12.33
N GLY A 250 -7.34 -10.96 -13.04
CA GLY A 250 -6.38 -9.98 -12.49
C GLY A 250 -6.96 -8.56 -12.31
N VAL A 251 -8.16 -8.28 -12.78
CA VAL A 251 -8.83 -6.99 -12.51
C VAL A 251 -9.27 -6.95 -11.05
N LEU A 252 -8.90 -5.88 -10.34
CA LEU A 252 -9.31 -5.65 -8.97
C LEU A 252 -10.39 -4.57 -8.94
N GLY A 253 -11.60 -4.91 -8.48
CA GLY A 253 -12.75 -4.03 -8.53
C GLY A 253 -13.45 -4.08 -9.89
N GLU A 254 -13.99 -2.94 -10.29
CA GLU A 254 -14.67 -2.78 -11.58
C GLU A 254 -13.76 -2.06 -12.59
N VAL A 255 -14.02 -2.28 -13.87
CA VAL A 255 -13.31 -1.59 -14.96
C VAL A 255 -13.86 -0.19 -15.12
N ASP A 256 -13.00 0.79 -15.40
CA ASP A 256 -13.35 2.18 -15.74
C ASP A 256 -13.97 3.01 -14.57
N GLN A 257 -13.63 2.72 -13.33
CA GLN A 257 -14.08 3.50 -12.16
C GLN A 257 -13.38 4.84 -12.02
#